data_f0bf586df69a98c4b9de9081d6b62a60
#
_entry.id   f0bf586df69a98c4b9de9081d6b62a60
#
_cell.length_a   1.000
_cell.length_b   1.000
_cell.length_c   1.000
_cell.angle_alpha   90.00
_cell.angle_beta   90.00
_cell.angle_gamma   90.00
#
_symmetry.space_group_name_H-M   'P 1'
#
loop_
_entity.id
_entity.type
_entity.pdbx_description
1 polymer ?
#
loop_
_entity_poly.entity_id
_entity_poly.type
_entity_poly.pdbx_seq_one_letter_code
_entity_poly.pdbx_strand_id
1 'polypeptide(L)'
;MRLTMTAAAALALAAAAPAAADATVEGSLMGLIDTPVMCASPDEAADVVGAPVAEMVMVEGFGTGGFAVDTTNPEAQAWFNHAVRLRWAFEHTESVRAFQRARLLDPSCGMCAWGEAWAMGPNLNGGGAGEDTRRAALRIAREARRLARDADPIQRQMIDALIQRYSGWESSRARRFAERMDRIARDNPADVAIANITADALMMQVEEWWDAEGQATDPAITRAMQILEGTLAHTPDDPGAIHLYIHLTEWSDDPQSAIPYGERLAALAPGASHLVHMPSHTFFRVGRYRDAMMSNVNAVALDARYVDLASPPGGIRGVRLHGHNIHFGMGGALMAGGADEGLRLAERFLSIYTRHPRTDVAWGQATANNAYALFGRYGSDEQIAALAEPPENRPLMRIGWRYGRGEAAARRGDAEAVDLEAAEIARLRQALPQNADHTFSNAFSEVFQKVLEGRAAMIRGDYPAAIAAYGRAAALQGEGEEGGDPPIIWFPTRRSLAAALLASGDAAGARDKVLELLEDWPSDPYSYFVLAEAYAALGEQEAAARARAAGSVEWIGGTMSLGLA
;
A
#
# COMPACT_ATOMS: atom_id res chain seq x y z
N MET A 1 53.15 24.52 31.43
CA MET A 1 52.33 25.73 31.75
C MET A 1 50.87 25.28 31.61
N ARG A 2 50.22 24.97 32.71
CA ARG A 2 48.83 24.52 32.77
C ARG A 2 47.93 25.72 32.95
N LEU A 3 46.99 25.94 32.03
CA LEU A 3 45.89 26.90 32.22
C LEU A 3 44.69 26.17 32.83
N THR A 4 44.29 26.63 33.99
CA THR A 4 43.05 26.27 34.68
C THR A 4 41.91 27.09 34.14
N MET A 5 40.85 26.42 33.60
CA MET A 5 39.56 27.06 33.29
C MET A 5 38.63 26.93 34.50
N THR A 6 38.20 28.04 35.03
CA THR A 6 37.18 28.18 36.06
C THR A 6 35.79 27.96 35.47
N ALA A 7 35.04 27.05 36.06
CA ALA A 7 33.63 26.82 35.73
C ALA A 7 32.74 27.89 36.40
N ALA A 8 31.95 28.61 35.60
CA ALA A 8 30.87 29.45 36.10
C ALA A 8 29.58 28.60 36.19
N ALA A 9 29.04 28.48 37.41
CA ALA A 9 27.76 27.81 37.64
C ALA A 9 26.60 28.74 37.21
N ALA A 10 25.83 28.34 36.22
CA ALA A 10 24.55 28.97 35.91
C ALA A 10 23.42 28.25 36.70
N LEU A 11 22.74 29.01 37.57
CA LEU A 11 21.52 28.60 38.22
C LEU A 11 20.41 28.51 37.17
N ALA A 12 19.95 27.30 36.87
CA ALA A 12 18.73 27.06 36.09
C ALA A 12 17.52 27.11 37.06
N LEU A 13 16.64 28.10 36.86
CA LEU A 13 15.29 28.05 37.41
C LEU A 13 14.53 26.97 36.64
N ALA A 14 14.22 25.86 37.34
CA ALA A 14 13.29 24.88 36.81
C ALA A 14 11.86 25.42 36.94
N ALA A 15 11.27 25.88 35.84
CA ALA A 15 9.82 26.00 35.72
C ALA A 15 9.26 24.58 35.59
N ALA A 16 8.46 24.17 36.59
CA ALA A 16 7.76 22.90 36.53
C ALA A 16 6.74 22.96 35.39
N ALA A 17 7.02 22.23 34.30
CA ALA A 17 6.01 21.90 33.31
C ALA A 17 4.93 21.02 34.00
N PRO A 18 3.63 21.22 33.66
CA PRO A 18 2.61 20.30 34.13
C PRO A 18 2.94 18.91 33.64
N ALA A 19 2.93 17.93 34.52
CA ALA A 19 3.11 16.54 34.19
C ALA A 19 2.10 16.15 33.12
N ALA A 20 2.58 15.85 31.91
CA ALA A 20 1.81 15.13 30.91
C ALA A 20 1.40 13.80 31.57
N ALA A 21 0.11 13.57 31.69
CA ALA A 21 -0.40 12.30 32.16
C ALA A 21 0.13 11.22 31.22
N ASP A 22 0.92 10.33 31.77
CA ASP A 22 1.42 9.12 31.14
C ASP A 22 0.20 8.21 30.83
N ALA A 23 -0.46 8.48 29.71
CA ALA A 23 -1.36 7.54 29.10
C ALA A 23 -0.50 6.63 28.22
N THR A 24 0.03 5.58 28.80
CA THR A 24 0.47 4.41 28.05
C THR A 24 -0.72 3.92 27.25
N VAL A 25 -0.82 4.37 26.00
CA VAL A 25 -1.74 3.77 25.03
C VAL A 25 -1.19 2.37 24.78
N GLU A 26 -1.92 1.34 25.19
CA GLU A 26 -1.60 -0.03 24.83
C GLU A 26 -1.64 -0.15 23.31
N GLY A 27 -0.48 -0.13 22.68
CA GLY A 27 -0.25 -0.30 21.25
C GLY A 27 -0.63 0.93 20.40
N SER A 28 0.24 1.31 19.50
CA SER A 28 -0.10 2.20 18.40
C SER A 28 -1.14 1.53 17.48
N LEU A 29 -1.85 2.30 16.64
CA LEU A 29 -2.80 1.75 15.66
C LEU A 29 -2.12 0.69 14.77
N MET A 30 -0.84 0.78 14.56
CA MET A 30 -0.01 -0.11 13.77
C MET A 30 0.38 -1.40 14.47
N GLY A 31 0.76 -1.34 15.73
CA GLY A 31 0.98 -2.56 16.53
C GLY A 31 -0.28 -3.41 16.71
N LEU A 32 -1.45 -2.91 16.30
CA LEU A 32 -2.71 -3.65 16.26
C LEU A 32 -2.97 -4.34 14.90
N ILE A 33 -2.15 -4.04 13.89
CA ILE A 33 -2.19 -4.70 12.58
C ILE A 33 -1.05 -5.71 12.56
N ASP A 34 -1.36 -6.95 12.88
CA ASP A 34 -0.40 -8.05 13.09
C ASP A 34 0.39 -8.47 11.84
N THR A 35 0.26 -7.77 10.72
CA THR A 35 1.05 -8.05 9.50
C THR A 35 1.07 -6.82 8.60
N PRO A 36 2.22 -6.37 8.08
CA PRO A 36 2.23 -5.42 6.98
C PRO A 36 1.47 -6.04 5.81
N VAL A 37 0.30 -5.50 5.52
CA VAL A 37 -0.56 -6.00 4.45
C VAL A 37 -0.06 -5.41 3.15
N MET A 38 1.03 -5.98 2.61
CA MET A 38 1.44 -5.69 1.25
C MET A 38 0.34 -6.15 0.29
N CYS A 39 -0.26 -5.22 -0.44
CA CYS A 39 -1.23 -5.46 -1.52
C CYS A 39 -2.31 -6.55 -1.21
N ALA A 40 -2.60 -6.86 0.05
CA ALA A 40 -3.52 -7.93 0.38
C ALA A 40 -4.96 -7.55 0.05
N SER A 41 -5.54 -8.31 -0.86
CA SER A 41 -7.00 -8.39 -1.01
C SER A 41 -7.48 -9.71 -0.41
N PRO A 42 -8.54 -9.72 0.40
CA PRO A 42 -9.15 -10.99 0.83
C PRO A 42 -9.46 -11.88 -0.36
N ASP A 43 -9.35 -13.18 -0.18
CA ASP A 43 -9.65 -14.19 -1.22
C ASP A 43 -11.11 -14.09 -1.67
N GLU A 44 -11.36 -13.34 -2.75
CA GLU A 44 -12.68 -13.23 -3.38
C GLU A 44 -12.90 -14.24 -4.52
N ALA A 45 -11.92 -15.10 -4.76
CA ALA A 45 -11.89 -15.97 -5.95
C ALA A 45 -12.76 -17.23 -5.85
N ALA A 46 -13.46 -17.47 -4.73
CA ALA A 46 -14.10 -18.75 -4.50
C ALA A 46 -15.36 -19.02 -5.36
N ASP A 47 -16.05 -17.99 -5.86
CA ASP A 47 -17.39 -18.16 -6.47
C ASP A 47 -17.54 -17.65 -7.91
N VAL A 48 -16.47 -17.28 -8.59
CA VAL A 48 -16.59 -16.75 -9.96
C VAL A 48 -16.45 -17.87 -10.98
N VAL A 49 -17.55 -18.37 -11.48
CA VAL A 49 -17.59 -19.24 -12.68
C VAL A 49 -17.13 -18.39 -13.87
N GLY A 50 -15.85 -18.54 -14.24
CA GLY A 50 -15.24 -17.80 -15.34
C GLY A 50 -15.67 -18.32 -16.71
N ALA A 51 -15.47 -17.48 -17.73
CA ALA A 51 -15.50 -17.91 -19.12
C ALA A 51 -14.58 -19.14 -19.32
N PRO A 52 -14.93 -20.09 -20.22
CA PRO A 52 -14.08 -21.25 -20.47
C PRO A 52 -12.64 -20.85 -20.78
N VAL A 53 -11.68 -21.58 -20.22
CA VAL A 53 -10.24 -21.33 -20.49
C VAL A 53 -9.91 -21.34 -21.99
N ALA A 54 -10.66 -22.12 -22.78
CA ALA A 54 -10.53 -22.18 -24.24
C ALA A 54 -10.91 -20.88 -24.94
N GLU A 55 -11.65 -19.99 -24.30
CA GLU A 55 -12.14 -18.72 -24.85
C GLU A 55 -11.35 -17.51 -24.34
N MET A 56 -10.28 -17.73 -23.57
CA MET A 56 -9.41 -16.64 -23.11
C MET A 56 -8.81 -15.87 -24.27
N VAL A 57 -8.74 -14.55 -24.11
CA VAL A 57 -8.06 -13.63 -25.04
C VAL A 57 -6.72 -13.23 -24.43
N MET A 58 -5.66 -13.33 -25.23
CA MET A 58 -4.34 -12.85 -24.85
C MET A 58 -4.29 -11.33 -25.03
N VAL A 59 -4.28 -10.60 -23.92
CA VAL A 59 -4.17 -9.14 -23.92
C VAL A 59 -2.70 -8.74 -23.99
N GLU A 60 -2.37 -7.87 -24.93
CA GLU A 60 -1.02 -7.35 -25.10
C GLU A 60 -0.67 -6.26 -24.07
N GLY A 61 0.63 -5.94 -23.97
CA GLY A 61 1.11 -4.83 -23.14
C GLY A 61 1.49 -5.23 -21.72
N PHE A 62 1.64 -6.53 -21.42
CA PHE A 62 2.13 -7.03 -20.13
C PHE A 62 3.66 -7.11 -20.05
N GLY A 63 4.36 -6.40 -20.94
CA GLY A 63 5.82 -6.36 -20.95
C GLY A 63 6.47 -7.62 -21.52
N THR A 64 7.72 -7.84 -21.12
CA THR A 64 8.51 -9.03 -21.47
C THR A 64 8.44 -10.06 -20.35
N GLY A 65 8.78 -11.31 -20.64
CA GLY A 65 8.80 -12.39 -19.66
C GLY A 65 8.46 -13.74 -20.28
N GLY A 66 8.75 -14.79 -19.54
CA GLY A 66 8.69 -16.16 -20.01
C GLY A 66 10.06 -16.71 -20.38
N PHE A 67 10.09 -17.97 -20.71
CA PHE A 67 11.32 -18.69 -21.14
C PHE A 67 10.92 -19.89 -22.01
N ALA A 68 11.88 -20.42 -22.76
CA ALA A 68 11.63 -21.58 -23.61
C ALA A 68 11.30 -22.82 -22.77
N VAL A 69 10.24 -23.53 -23.15
CA VAL A 69 9.83 -24.79 -22.51
C VAL A 69 9.80 -25.92 -23.53
N ASP A 70 9.82 -27.17 -23.04
CA ASP A 70 9.81 -28.36 -23.89
C ASP A 70 8.41 -28.57 -24.49
N THR A 71 8.08 -27.77 -25.51
CA THR A 71 6.87 -27.88 -26.32
C THR A 71 7.18 -27.62 -27.79
N THR A 72 6.54 -28.39 -28.67
CA THR A 72 6.60 -28.14 -30.13
C THR A 72 5.43 -27.26 -30.63
N ASN A 73 4.50 -26.92 -29.75
CA ASN A 73 3.36 -26.08 -30.08
C ASN A 73 3.68 -24.61 -29.78
N PRO A 74 3.86 -23.76 -30.81
CA PRO A 74 4.22 -22.35 -30.60
C PRO A 74 3.11 -21.53 -29.91
N GLU A 75 1.84 -21.93 -30.04
CA GLU A 75 0.74 -21.27 -29.34
C GLU A 75 0.78 -21.62 -27.83
N ALA A 76 1.10 -22.87 -27.48
CA ALA A 76 1.31 -23.27 -26.07
C ALA A 76 2.49 -22.49 -25.43
N GLN A 77 3.61 -22.31 -26.17
CA GLN A 77 4.72 -21.48 -25.71
C GLN A 77 4.30 -20.02 -25.52
N ALA A 78 3.51 -19.45 -26.44
CA ALA A 78 3.04 -18.08 -26.33
C ALA A 78 2.15 -17.88 -25.08
N TRP A 79 1.22 -18.80 -24.82
CA TRP A 79 0.38 -18.80 -23.64
C TRP A 79 1.18 -19.02 -22.34
N PHE A 80 2.18 -19.87 -22.36
CA PHE A 80 3.11 -20.03 -21.23
C PHE A 80 3.81 -18.72 -20.90
N ASN A 81 4.38 -18.05 -21.90
CA ASN A 81 5.06 -16.76 -21.70
C ASN A 81 4.09 -15.68 -21.22
N HIS A 82 2.86 -15.65 -21.73
CA HIS A 82 1.83 -14.74 -21.28
C HIS A 82 1.44 -14.99 -19.81
N ALA A 83 1.30 -16.25 -19.42
CA ALA A 83 1.00 -16.65 -18.05
C ALA A 83 2.10 -16.20 -17.05
N VAL A 84 3.37 -16.29 -17.44
CA VAL A 84 4.50 -15.76 -16.64
C VAL A 84 4.41 -14.25 -16.50
N ARG A 85 4.10 -13.52 -17.57
CA ARG A 85 3.91 -12.05 -17.52
C ARG A 85 2.74 -11.65 -16.63
N LEU A 86 1.61 -12.35 -16.72
CA LEU A 86 0.47 -12.18 -15.81
C LEU A 86 0.86 -12.45 -14.35
N ARG A 87 1.69 -13.46 -14.09
CA ARG A 87 2.20 -13.75 -12.74
C ARG A 87 3.02 -12.59 -12.18
N TRP A 88 3.90 -11.98 -13.00
CA TRP A 88 4.68 -10.82 -12.60
C TRP A 88 3.86 -9.52 -12.54
N ALA A 89 2.70 -9.46 -13.18
CA ALA A 89 1.73 -8.39 -13.02
C ALA A 89 0.73 -8.63 -11.87
N PHE A 90 0.93 -9.68 -11.07
CA PHE A 90 0.05 -10.11 -9.97
C PHE A 90 -1.42 -10.40 -10.38
N GLU A 91 -1.65 -10.63 -11.66
CA GLU A 91 -2.90 -11.16 -12.20
C GLU A 91 -2.96 -12.69 -11.98
N HIS A 92 -2.92 -13.11 -10.71
CA HIS A 92 -2.70 -14.51 -10.32
C HIS A 92 -3.76 -15.46 -10.87
N THR A 93 -5.04 -15.07 -10.82
CA THR A 93 -6.16 -15.88 -11.36
C THR A 93 -6.02 -16.07 -12.86
N GLU A 94 -5.74 -15.00 -13.59
CA GLU A 94 -5.57 -15.06 -15.03
C GLU A 94 -4.27 -15.79 -15.43
N SER A 95 -3.21 -15.69 -14.61
CA SER A 95 -1.99 -16.47 -14.79
C SER A 95 -2.26 -17.99 -14.73
N VAL A 96 -3.01 -18.45 -13.71
CA VAL A 96 -3.42 -19.87 -13.62
C VAL A 96 -4.19 -20.30 -14.87
N ARG A 97 -5.17 -19.51 -15.30
CA ARG A 97 -5.99 -19.78 -16.48
C ARG A 97 -5.17 -19.81 -17.77
N ALA A 98 -4.20 -18.90 -17.92
CA ALA A 98 -3.30 -18.86 -19.07
C ALA A 98 -2.37 -20.09 -19.12
N PHE A 99 -1.86 -20.57 -17.98
CA PHE A 99 -1.14 -21.85 -17.93
C PHE A 99 -2.04 -23.05 -18.25
N GLN A 100 -3.30 -23.04 -17.80
CA GLN A 100 -4.28 -24.06 -18.20
C GLN A 100 -4.53 -24.02 -19.70
N ARG A 101 -4.60 -22.84 -20.31
CA ARG A 101 -4.71 -22.69 -21.77
C ARG A 101 -3.50 -23.31 -22.49
N ALA A 102 -2.29 -23.04 -22.02
CA ALA A 102 -1.08 -23.66 -22.57
C ALA A 102 -1.12 -25.18 -22.49
N ARG A 103 -1.60 -25.74 -21.37
CA ARG A 103 -1.78 -27.21 -21.20
C ARG A 103 -2.87 -27.80 -22.10
N LEU A 104 -3.94 -27.08 -22.38
CA LEU A 104 -4.96 -27.52 -23.34
C LEU A 104 -4.41 -27.62 -24.77
N LEU A 105 -3.51 -26.71 -25.12
CA LEU A 105 -2.86 -26.68 -26.44
C LEU A 105 -1.76 -27.72 -26.60
N ASP A 106 -1.05 -28.03 -25.51
CA ASP A 106 -0.06 -29.11 -25.45
C ASP A 106 -0.15 -29.88 -24.12
N PRO A 107 -0.96 -30.93 -24.03
CA PRO A 107 -1.08 -31.76 -22.84
C PRO A 107 0.23 -32.49 -22.44
N SER A 108 1.21 -32.57 -23.32
CA SER A 108 2.51 -33.19 -23.06
C SER A 108 3.54 -32.23 -22.43
N CYS A 109 3.27 -30.92 -22.47
CA CYS A 109 4.14 -29.87 -21.94
C CYS A 109 4.25 -29.95 -20.41
N GLY A 110 5.36 -30.51 -19.90
CA GLY A 110 5.63 -30.64 -18.47
C GLY A 110 5.76 -29.29 -17.77
N MET A 111 6.41 -28.31 -18.41
CA MET A 111 6.55 -26.97 -17.83
C MET A 111 5.24 -26.16 -17.84
N CYS A 112 4.31 -26.42 -18.77
CA CYS A 112 2.98 -25.82 -18.71
C CYS A 112 2.22 -26.29 -17.46
N ALA A 113 2.35 -27.58 -17.12
CA ALA A 113 1.78 -28.12 -15.87
C ALA A 113 2.51 -27.58 -14.62
N TRP A 114 3.84 -27.41 -14.69
CA TRP A 114 4.63 -26.76 -13.64
C TRP A 114 4.15 -25.32 -13.40
N GLY A 115 3.95 -24.55 -14.47
CA GLY A 115 3.52 -23.15 -14.39
C GLY A 115 2.15 -23.00 -13.75
N GLU A 116 1.16 -23.86 -14.13
CA GLU A 116 -0.14 -23.89 -13.47
C GLU A 116 0.01 -24.14 -11.97
N ALA A 117 0.74 -25.20 -11.59
CA ALA A 117 0.96 -25.52 -10.19
C ALA A 117 1.69 -24.38 -9.44
N TRP A 118 2.66 -23.71 -10.08
CA TRP A 118 3.38 -22.57 -9.49
C TRP A 118 2.45 -21.38 -9.26
N ALA A 119 1.64 -21.03 -10.26
CA ALA A 119 0.70 -19.91 -10.17
C ALA A 119 -0.42 -20.12 -9.14
N MET A 120 -0.83 -21.37 -8.89
CA MET A 120 -1.79 -21.74 -7.83
C MET A 120 -1.24 -21.58 -6.42
N GLY A 121 0.06 -21.40 -6.26
CA GLY A 121 0.72 -21.34 -4.97
C GLY A 121 0.61 -19.98 -4.28
N PRO A 122 1.19 -19.89 -3.07
CA PRO A 122 1.32 -18.63 -2.35
C PRO A 122 1.98 -17.55 -3.23
N ASN A 123 1.67 -16.29 -2.94
CA ASN A 123 2.22 -15.12 -3.64
C ASN A 123 2.44 -13.97 -2.66
N LEU A 124 3.20 -12.95 -3.07
CA LEU A 124 3.57 -11.82 -2.22
C LEU A 124 2.38 -10.99 -1.74
N ASN A 125 1.24 -11.03 -2.45
CA ASN A 125 0.02 -10.33 -2.04
C ASN A 125 -0.76 -11.02 -0.92
N GLY A 126 -0.10 -11.91 -0.19
CA GLY A 126 -0.72 -12.65 0.90
C GLY A 126 -1.60 -13.80 0.42
N GLY A 127 -2.09 -14.57 1.36
CA GLY A 127 -2.90 -15.75 1.10
C GLY A 127 -2.02 -16.98 0.81
N GLY A 128 -1.86 -17.84 1.81
CA GLY A 128 -1.48 -19.22 1.55
C GLY A 128 -2.57 -19.88 0.75
N ALA A 129 -2.23 -20.66 -0.28
CA ALA A 129 -3.21 -21.52 -0.91
C ALA A 129 -3.82 -22.42 0.15
N GLY A 130 -5.15 -22.42 0.27
CA GLY A 130 -5.85 -23.32 1.18
C GLY A 130 -5.47 -24.78 0.91
N GLU A 131 -5.67 -25.65 1.88
CA GLU A 131 -5.19 -27.04 1.83
C GLU A 131 -5.66 -27.81 0.58
N ASP A 132 -6.86 -27.53 0.07
CA ASP A 132 -7.37 -28.17 -1.15
C ASP A 132 -6.62 -27.68 -2.41
N THR A 133 -6.36 -26.39 -2.52
CA THR A 133 -5.56 -25.79 -3.59
C THR A 133 -4.12 -26.30 -3.54
N ARG A 134 -3.52 -26.37 -2.36
CA ARG A 134 -2.19 -26.96 -2.17
C ARG A 134 -2.12 -28.41 -2.63
N ARG A 135 -3.12 -29.24 -2.26
CA ARG A 135 -3.20 -30.64 -2.71
C ARG A 135 -3.36 -30.75 -4.23
N ALA A 136 -4.16 -29.86 -4.82
CA ALA A 136 -4.33 -29.82 -6.29
C ALA A 136 -3.01 -29.44 -6.97
N ALA A 137 -2.34 -28.37 -6.52
CA ALA A 137 -1.04 -27.94 -7.03
C ALA A 137 0.02 -29.04 -6.92
N LEU A 138 0.07 -29.77 -5.79
CA LEU A 138 0.98 -30.92 -5.64
C LEU A 138 0.70 -32.05 -6.65
N ARG A 139 -0.57 -32.35 -6.94
CA ARG A 139 -0.91 -33.35 -7.97
C ARG A 139 -0.41 -32.91 -9.34
N ILE A 140 -0.65 -31.65 -9.70
CA ILE A 140 -0.23 -31.09 -10.99
C ILE A 140 1.31 -31.03 -11.09
N ALA A 141 2.02 -30.62 -10.04
CA ALA A 141 3.47 -30.63 -10.02
C ALA A 141 4.07 -32.03 -10.19
N ARG A 142 3.43 -33.06 -9.59
CA ARG A 142 3.84 -34.47 -9.81
C ARG A 142 3.53 -34.96 -11.22
N GLU A 143 2.45 -34.47 -11.83
CA GLU A 143 2.16 -34.70 -13.24
C GLU A 143 3.23 -34.05 -14.13
N ALA A 144 3.57 -32.79 -13.89
CA ALA A 144 4.65 -32.10 -14.57
C ALA A 144 5.95 -32.92 -14.57
N ARG A 145 6.34 -33.52 -13.42
CA ARG A 145 7.52 -34.38 -13.33
C ARG A 145 7.44 -35.64 -14.19
N ARG A 146 6.24 -36.22 -14.33
CA ARG A 146 6.05 -37.39 -15.22
C ARG A 146 6.17 -37.02 -16.69
N LEU A 147 5.63 -35.86 -17.08
CA LEU A 147 5.68 -35.36 -18.45
C LEU A 147 7.10 -34.93 -18.83
N ALA A 148 7.79 -34.25 -17.94
CA ALA A 148 9.13 -33.70 -18.17
C ALA A 148 10.29 -34.68 -17.92
N ARG A 149 10.07 -36.01 -18.01
CA ARG A 149 11.15 -36.99 -17.72
C ARG A 149 12.38 -36.84 -18.62
N ASP A 150 12.16 -36.44 -19.85
CA ASP A 150 13.18 -36.28 -20.88
C ASP A 150 13.49 -34.79 -21.20
N ALA A 151 12.91 -33.86 -20.42
CA ALA A 151 13.10 -32.42 -20.57
C ALA A 151 14.51 -31.98 -20.09
N ASP A 152 14.81 -30.71 -20.33
CA ASP A 152 16.04 -30.07 -19.87
C ASP A 152 16.29 -30.28 -18.35
N PRO A 153 17.52 -30.57 -17.92
CA PRO A 153 17.84 -30.80 -16.52
C PRO A 153 17.45 -29.67 -15.58
N ILE A 154 17.51 -28.40 -16.02
CA ILE A 154 17.12 -27.23 -15.22
C ILE A 154 15.61 -27.25 -14.99
N GLN A 155 14.83 -27.49 -16.04
CA GLN A 155 13.36 -27.60 -15.94
C GLN A 155 12.95 -28.71 -14.95
N ARG A 156 13.62 -29.86 -15.01
CA ARG A 156 13.38 -30.95 -14.04
C ARG A 156 13.71 -30.54 -12.61
N GLN A 157 14.80 -29.78 -12.39
CA GLN A 157 15.14 -29.27 -11.07
C GLN A 157 14.11 -28.26 -10.55
N MET A 158 13.59 -27.38 -11.41
CA MET A 158 12.52 -26.43 -11.06
C MET A 158 11.23 -27.17 -10.67
N ILE A 159 10.87 -28.24 -11.39
CA ILE A 159 9.71 -29.07 -11.05
C ILE A 159 9.91 -29.77 -9.69
N ASP A 160 11.09 -30.33 -9.43
CA ASP A 160 11.40 -30.97 -8.16
C ASP A 160 11.41 -29.97 -7.00
N ALA A 161 11.87 -28.74 -7.22
CA ALA A 161 11.77 -27.65 -6.25
C ALA A 161 10.32 -27.33 -5.91
N LEU A 162 9.44 -27.22 -6.92
CA LEU A 162 8.03 -26.92 -6.74
C LEU A 162 7.29 -28.03 -5.97
N ILE A 163 7.63 -29.30 -6.20
CA ILE A 163 7.08 -30.42 -5.42
C ILE A 163 7.43 -30.26 -3.94
N GLN A 164 8.62 -29.77 -3.60
CA GLN A 164 9.02 -29.50 -2.20
C GLN A 164 8.22 -28.40 -1.56
N ARG A 165 7.81 -27.37 -2.35
CA ARG A 165 6.94 -26.27 -1.89
C ARG A 165 5.59 -26.78 -1.37
N TYR A 166 5.07 -27.87 -1.92
CA TYR A 166 3.74 -28.41 -1.60
C TYR A 166 3.74 -29.66 -0.74
N SER A 167 4.92 -30.23 -0.45
CA SER A 167 5.04 -31.51 0.28
C SER A 167 5.78 -31.34 1.62
N GLY A 168 5.52 -32.26 2.56
CA GLY A 168 6.17 -32.30 3.87
C GLY A 168 5.57 -31.28 4.85
N TRP A 169 6.37 -30.92 5.90
CA TRP A 169 5.93 -30.08 6.99
C TRP A 169 5.71 -28.63 6.54
N GLU A 170 4.58 -28.05 6.93
CA GLU A 170 4.14 -26.72 6.55
C GLU A 170 5.19 -25.64 6.86
N SER A 171 5.67 -25.59 8.08
CA SER A 171 6.67 -24.62 8.56
C SER A 171 8.01 -24.61 7.80
N SER A 172 8.26 -25.57 6.90
CA SER A 172 9.51 -25.65 6.15
C SER A 172 9.32 -25.62 4.62
N ARG A 173 8.08 -25.56 4.14
CA ARG A 173 7.79 -25.67 2.69
C ARG A 173 8.35 -24.50 1.90
N ALA A 174 8.08 -23.27 2.34
CA ALA A 174 8.56 -22.05 1.69
C ALA A 174 10.10 -22.03 1.66
N ARG A 175 10.72 -22.24 2.82
CA ARG A 175 12.19 -22.27 2.94
C ARG A 175 12.84 -23.31 2.02
N ARG A 176 12.33 -24.54 1.98
CA ARG A 176 12.91 -25.59 1.11
C ARG A 176 12.79 -25.27 -0.37
N PHE A 177 11.68 -24.62 -0.77
CA PHE A 177 11.52 -24.15 -2.14
C PHE A 177 12.55 -23.07 -2.45
N ALA A 178 12.65 -22.04 -1.61
CA ALA A 178 13.61 -20.96 -1.77
C ALA A 178 15.07 -21.44 -1.82
N GLU A 179 15.48 -22.30 -0.88
CA GLU A 179 16.83 -22.91 -0.84
C GLU A 179 17.14 -23.73 -2.11
N ARG A 180 16.13 -24.41 -2.66
CA ARG A 180 16.32 -25.17 -3.89
C ARG A 180 16.43 -24.27 -5.11
N MET A 181 15.59 -23.23 -5.19
CA MET A 181 15.65 -22.25 -6.27
C MET A 181 16.96 -21.44 -6.23
N ASP A 182 17.46 -21.05 -5.05
CA ASP A 182 18.73 -20.32 -4.91
C ASP A 182 19.93 -21.17 -5.40
N ARG A 183 19.92 -22.49 -5.17
CA ARG A 183 20.95 -23.37 -5.77
C ARG A 183 20.89 -23.37 -7.30
N ILE A 184 19.67 -23.45 -7.87
CA ILE A 184 19.49 -23.40 -9.33
C ILE A 184 19.96 -22.04 -9.88
N ALA A 185 19.63 -20.94 -9.19
CA ALA A 185 20.06 -19.59 -9.59
C ALA A 185 21.59 -19.41 -9.53
N ARG A 186 22.27 -19.98 -8.53
CA ARG A 186 23.74 -19.94 -8.44
C ARG A 186 24.41 -20.68 -9.59
N ASP A 187 23.81 -21.78 -10.04
CA ASP A 187 24.30 -22.55 -11.18
C ASP A 187 23.97 -21.88 -12.53
N ASN A 188 23.00 -20.95 -12.56
CA ASN A 188 22.51 -20.27 -13.75
C ASN A 188 22.37 -18.75 -13.53
N PRO A 189 23.46 -18.04 -13.24
CA PRO A 189 23.40 -16.64 -12.77
C PRO A 189 22.93 -15.61 -13.81
N ALA A 190 22.92 -15.99 -15.10
CA ALA A 190 22.46 -15.11 -16.18
C ALA A 190 20.98 -15.33 -16.56
N ASP A 191 20.29 -16.31 -15.95
CA ASP A 191 18.89 -16.60 -16.26
C ASP A 191 17.95 -15.72 -15.44
N VAL A 192 17.36 -14.72 -16.10
CA VAL A 192 16.46 -13.74 -15.48
C VAL A 192 15.20 -14.39 -14.91
N ALA A 193 14.64 -15.40 -15.58
CA ALA A 193 13.42 -16.05 -15.10
C ALA A 193 13.69 -16.84 -13.80
N ILE A 194 14.81 -17.55 -13.74
CA ILE A 194 15.26 -18.25 -12.53
C ILE A 194 15.56 -17.24 -11.42
N ALA A 195 16.22 -16.13 -11.74
CA ALA A 195 16.53 -15.06 -10.79
C ALA A 195 15.24 -14.50 -10.15
N ASN A 196 14.26 -14.10 -10.96
CA ASN A 196 12.99 -13.55 -10.47
C ASN A 196 12.21 -14.55 -9.61
N ILE A 197 12.09 -15.83 -10.06
CA ILE A 197 11.42 -16.88 -9.28
C ILE A 197 12.14 -17.15 -7.96
N THR A 198 13.46 -17.03 -7.95
CA THR A 198 14.27 -17.23 -6.73
C THR A 198 14.11 -16.07 -5.76
N ALA A 199 14.12 -14.82 -6.25
CA ALA A 199 13.90 -13.63 -5.42
C ALA A 199 12.50 -13.67 -4.79
N ASP A 200 11.44 -13.92 -5.59
CA ASP A 200 10.06 -14.12 -5.09
C ASP A 200 10.01 -15.21 -3.99
N ALA A 201 10.67 -16.34 -4.20
CA ALA A 201 10.70 -17.44 -3.23
C ALA A 201 11.45 -17.09 -1.93
N LEU A 202 12.54 -16.33 -2.01
CA LEU A 202 13.32 -15.87 -0.86
C LEU A 202 12.54 -14.84 -0.04
N MET A 203 11.87 -13.90 -0.70
CA MET A 203 11.00 -12.91 -0.05
C MET A 203 9.85 -13.58 0.68
N MET A 204 9.19 -14.56 0.05
CA MET A 204 8.01 -15.24 0.59
C MET A 204 8.26 -16.17 1.80
N GLN A 205 9.48 -16.49 2.14
CA GLN A 205 9.80 -17.33 3.31
C GLN A 205 9.97 -16.52 4.60
N VAL A 206 10.04 -15.19 4.50
CA VAL A 206 10.28 -14.25 5.61
C VAL A 206 9.03 -13.41 5.81
N GLU A 207 8.54 -13.33 7.03
CA GLU A 207 7.32 -12.57 7.36
C GLU A 207 7.62 -11.06 7.44
N GLU A 208 8.66 -10.67 8.16
CA GLU A 208 9.13 -9.30 8.28
C GLU A 208 10.46 -9.15 7.55
N TRP A 209 10.51 -8.31 6.54
CA TRP A 209 11.72 -8.16 5.71
C TRP A 209 12.72 -7.18 6.30
N TRP A 210 12.23 -6.14 6.94
CA TRP A 210 13.02 -5.02 7.44
C TRP A 210 12.70 -4.77 8.91
N ASP A 211 13.71 -4.40 9.69
CA ASP A 211 13.52 -3.90 11.04
C ASP A 211 13.13 -2.41 11.03
N ALA A 212 12.98 -1.82 12.22
CA ALA A 212 12.59 -0.41 12.36
C ALA A 212 13.64 0.58 11.79
N GLU A 213 14.87 0.13 11.64
CA GLU A 213 15.98 0.90 11.04
C GLU A 213 16.11 0.64 9.53
N GLY A 214 15.21 -0.13 8.93
CA GLY A 214 15.22 -0.49 7.50
C GLY A 214 16.30 -1.50 7.12
N GLN A 215 16.83 -2.26 8.09
CA GLN A 215 17.84 -3.28 7.84
C GLN A 215 17.18 -4.66 7.67
N ALA A 216 17.77 -5.50 6.80
CA ALA A 216 17.21 -6.82 6.52
C ALA A 216 17.20 -7.72 7.76
N THR A 217 16.03 -8.25 8.12
CA THR A 217 15.83 -9.13 9.28
C THR A 217 16.38 -10.54 9.08
N ASP A 218 16.52 -10.99 7.82
CA ASP A 218 16.94 -12.35 7.46
C ASP A 218 17.93 -12.33 6.29
N PRO A 219 18.96 -13.19 6.28
CA PRO A 219 19.88 -13.32 5.14
C PRO A 219 19.21 -13.62 3.80
N ALA A 220 18.00 -14.19 3.79
CA ALA A 220 17.23 -14.41 2.56
C ALA A 220 16.82 -13.10 1.89
N ILE A 221 16.51 -12.08 2.65
CA ILE A 221 16.14 -10.74 2.15
C ILE A 221 17.38 -10.09 1.52
N THR A 222 18.51 -10.10 2.22
CA THR A 222 19.80 -9.64 1.65
C THR A 222 20.13 -10.39 0.35
N ARG A 223 19.86 -11.70 0.30
CA ARG A 223 20.11 -12.51 -0.90
C ARG A 223 19.14 -12.17 -2.04
N ALA A 224 17.87 -11.94 -1.75
CA ALA A 224 16.88 -11.49 -2.74
C ALA A 224 17.29 -10.14 -3.35
N MET A 225 17.74 -9.19 -2.51
CA MET A 225 18.27 -7.91 -2.96
C MET A 225 19.44 -8.08 -3.94
N GLN A 226 20.45 -8.86 -3.57
CA GLN A 226 21.61 -9.14 -4.44
C GLN A 226 21.21 -9.74 -5.79
N ILE A 227 20.22 -10.63 -5.80
CA ILE A 227 19.73 -11.24 -7.04
C ILE A 227 19.06 -10.20 -7.92
N LEU A 228 18.16 -9.38 -7.36
CA LEU A 228 17.41 -8.37 -8.11
C LEU A 228 18.33 -7.26 -8.62
N GLU A 229 19.23 -6.74 -7.81
CA GLU A 229 20.22 -5.75 -8.23
C GLU A 229 21.15 -6.29 -9.32
N GLY A 230 21.63 -7.53 -9.16
CA GLY A 230 22.42 -8.21 -10.17
C GLY A 230 21.65 -8.39 -11.49
N THR A 231 20.37 -8.75 -11.42
CA THR A 231 19.50 -8.88 -12.59
C THR A 231 19.30 -7.53 -13.28
N LEU A 232 18.96 -6.48 -12.52
CA LEU A 232 18.71 -5.14 -13.04
C LEU A 232 19.98 -4.47 -13.59
N ALA A 233 21.15 -4.81 -13.08
CA ALA A 233 22.42 -4.34 -13.63
C ALA A 233 22.66 -4.83 -15.07
N HIS A 234 22.17 -6.02 -15.43
CA HIS A 234 22.36 -6.63 -16.75
C HIS A 234 21.11 -6.52 -17.63
N THR A 235 19.92 -6.52 -17.01
CA THR A 235 18.63 -6.46 -17.69
C THR A 235 17.75 -5.40 -17.01
N PRO A 236 18.09 -4.10 -17.15
CA PRO A 236 17.47 -3.02 -16.39
C PRO A 236 15.99 -2.77 -16.73
N ASP A 237 15.50 -3.38 -17.80
CA ASP A 237 14.14 -3.22 -18.32
C ASP A 237 13.29 -4.50 -18.18
N ASP A 238 13.68 -5.44 -17.29
CA ASP A 238 12.85 -6.59 -16.97
C ASP A 238 11.71 -6.20 -16.01
N PRO A 239 10.43 -6.27 -16.44
CA PRO A 239 9.32 -5.81 -15.61
C PRO A 239 9.13 -6.62 -14.33
N GLY A 240 9.45 -7.93 -14.36
CA GLY A 240 9.34 -8.81 -13.19
C GLY A 240 10.37 -8.45 -12.12
N ALA A 241 11.63 -8.24 -12.52
CA ALA A 241 12.68 -7.83 -11.60
C ALA A 241 12.40 -6.44 -11.01
N ILE A 242 11.96 -5.48 -11.83
CA ILE A 242 11.59 -4.12 -11.36
C ILE A 242 10.46 -4.21 -10.34
N HIS A 243 9.42 -4.96 -10.64
CA HIS A 243 8.28 -5.14 -9.74
C HIS A 243 8.69 -5.69 -8.37
N LEU A 244 9.44 -6.79 -8.36
CA LEU A 244 9.94 -7.38 -7.12
C LEU A 244 10.90 -6.44 -6.37
N TYR A 245 11.71 -5.67 -7.09
CA TYR A 245 12.65 -4.72 -6.51
C TYR A 245 11.92 -3.55 -5.82
N ILE A 246 10.85 -3.02 -6.42
CA ILE A 246 9.99 -2.01 -5.79
C ILE A 246 9.43 -2.54 -4.47
N HIS A 247 8.81 -3.72 -4.47
CA HIS A 247 8.30 -4.32 -3.25
C HIS A 247 9.39 -4.52 -2.19
N LEU A 248 10.56 -4.98 -2.62
CA LEU A 248 11.62 -5.28 -1.68
C LEU A 248 12.24 -4.02 -1.05
N THR A 249 12.36 -2.92 -1.80
CA THR A 249 12.97 -1.67 -1.30
C THR A 249 12.00 -0.73 -0.61
N GLU A 250 10.72 -0.90 -0.79
CA GLU A 250 9.67 0.00 -0.31
C GLU A 250 9.77 0.35 1.19
N TRP A 251 10.14 -0.62 2.01
CA TRP A 251 10.27 -0.49 3.46
C TRP A 251 11.72 -0.55 3.96
N SER A 252 12.70 -0.54 3.04
CA SER A 252 14.12 -0.48 3.38
C SER A 252 14.53 0.95 3.79
N ASP A 253 15.78 1.09 4.22
CA ASP A 253 16.41 2.40 4.45
C ASP A 253 16.68 3.21 3.17
N ASP A 254 16.52 2.60 1.97
CA ASP A 254 16.78 3.23 0.67
C ASP A 254 15.66 2.97 -0.37
N PRO A 255 14.39 3.38 -0.13
CA PRO A 255 13.31 3.19 -1.09
C PRO A 255 13.53 3.96 -2.40
N GLN A 256 14.28 5.06 -2.40
CA GLN A 256 14.57 5.87 -3.59
C GLN A 256 15.39 5.13 -4.64
N SER A 257 16.10 4.06 -4.29
CA SER A 257 16.87 3.24 -5.24
C SER A 257 16.01 2.63 -6.35
N ALA A 258 14.70 2.42 -6.08
CA ALA A 258 13.75 1.91 -7.07
C ALA A 258 13.21 2.96 -8.04
N ILE A 259 13.36 4.28 -7.79
CA ILE A 259 12.80 5.34 -8.63
C ILE A 259 13.20 5.20 -10.12
N PRO A 260 14.50 5.04 -10.48
CA PRO A 260 14.91 4.99 -11.89
C PRO A 260 14.30 3.80 -12.66
N TYR A 261 13.96 2.74 -11.96
CA TYR A 261 13.31 1.55 -12.53
C TYR A 261 11.80 1.73 -12.61
N GLY A 262 11.18 2.21 -11.52
CA GLY A 262 9.74 2.44 -11.44
C GLY A 262 9.23 3.43 -12.49
N GLU A 263 9.94 4.53 -12.74
CA GLU A 263 9.58 5.53 -13.76
C GLU A 263 9.46 4.94 -15.17
N ARG A 264 10.14 3.83 -15.46
CA ARG A 264 10.08 3.16 -16.78
C ARG A 264 9.02 2.07 -16.86
N LEU A 265 8.56 1.56 -15.72
CA LEU A 265 7.73 0.36 -15.68
C LEU A 265 6.41 0.50 -16.46
N ALA A 266 5.77 1.66 -16.38
CA ALA A 266 4.56 1.95 -17.15
C ALA A 266 4.76 1.89 -18.68
N ALA A 267 5.95 2.29 -19.17
CA ALA A 267 6.28 2.19 -20.60
C ALA A 267 6.66 0.76 -21.00
N LEU A 268 7.26 0.00 -20.10
CA LEU A 268 7.66 -1.38 -20.33
C LEU A 268 6.47 -2.34 -20.36
N ALA A 269 5.43 -2.05 -19.56
CA ALA A 269 4.24 -2.89 -19.44
C ALA A 269 2.94 -2.07 -19.50
N PRO A 270 2.65 -1.38 -20.61
CA PRO A 270 1.58 -0.37 -20.70
C PRO A 270 0.15 -0.95 -20.64
N GLY A 271 -0.04 -2.25 -20.65
CA GLY A 271 -1.33 -2.93 -20.51
C GLY A 271 -1.53 -3.55 -19.13
N ALA A 272 -0.50 -3.61 -18.30
CA ALA A 272 -0.52 -4.23 -16.99
C ALA A 272 -0.82 -3.18 -15.89
N SER A 273 -2.08 -3.07 -15.50
CA SER A 273 -2.53 -2.04 -14.56
C SER A 273 -1.72 -2.02 -13.26
N HIS A 274 -1.47 -3.19 -12.68
CA HIS A 274 -0.69 -3.29 -11.46
C HIS A 274 0.77 -2.85 -11.64
N LEU A 275 1.41 -3.17 -12.77
CA LEU A 275 2.78 -2.69 -13.03
C LEU A 275 2.83 -1.17 -13.26
N VAL A 276 1.77 -0.57 -13.80
CA VAL A 276 1.64 0.89 -13.91
C VAL A 276 1.40 1.54 -12.55
N HIS A 277 0.70 0.86 -11.65
CA HIS A 277 0.49 1.28 -10.26
C HIS A 277 1.78 1.20 -9.41
N MET A 278 2.62 0.16 -9.61
CA MET A 278 3.74 -0.19 -8.73
C MET A 278 4.69 0.96 -8.35
N PRO A 279 5.06 1.88 -9.24
CA PRO A 279 5.91 3.00 -8.84
C PRO A 279 5.32 3.85 -7.71
N SER A 280 3.99 3.83 -7.52
CA SER A 280 3.34 4.61 -6.48
C SER A 280 3.72 4.19 -5.06
N HIS A 281 4.13 2.93 -4.85
CA HIS A 281 4.69 2.45 -3.60
C HIS A 281 5.94 3.26 -3.22
N THR A 282 6.95 3.27 -4.09
CA THR A 282 8.14 4.09 -3.90
C THR A 282 7.81 5.57 -3.82
N PHE A 283 6.92 6.08 -4.69
CA PHE A 283 6.57 7.49 -4.71
C PHE A 283 5.94 7.97 -3.39
N PHE A 284 5.13 7.16 -2.73
CA PHE A 284 4.63 7.46 -1.39
C PHE A 284 5.77 7.58 -0.37
N ARG A 285 6.72 6.64 -0.36
CA ARG A 285 7.86 6.63 0.56
C ARG A 285 8.77 7.85 0.40
N VAL A 286 8.93 8.35 -0.82
CA VAL A 286 9.79 9.51 -1.10
C VAL A 286 9.02 10.84 -1.20
N GLY A 287 7.71 10.83 -0.90
CA GLY A 287 6.86 12.03 -0.87
C GLY A 287 6.48 12.57 -2.25
N ARG A 288 6.52 11.76 -3.33
CA ARG A 288 6.05 12.12 -4.69
C ARG A 288 4.57 11.78 -4.85
N TYR A 289 3.72 12.41 -4.06
CA TYR A 289 2.29 12.07 -3.94
C TYR A 289 1.50 12.33 -5.22
N ARG A 290 1.86 13.36 -5.99
CA ARG A 290 1.26 13.65 -7.29
C ARG A 290 1.53 12.52 -8.30
N ASP A 291 2.75 12.03 -8.35
CA ASP A 291 3.13 10.93 -9.23
C ASP A 291 2.44 9.63 -8.80
N ALA A 292 2.33 9.39 -7.49
CA ALA A 292 1.58 8.28 -6.94
C ALA A 292 0.10 8.33 -7.34
N MET A 293 -0.55 9.50 -7.24
CA MET A 293 -1.93 9.70 -7.72
C MET A 293 -2.06 9.36 -9.21
N MET A 294 -1.20 9.91 -10.06
CA MET A 294 -1.31 9.75 -11.52
C MET A 294 -1.03 8.31 -11.97
N SER A 295 -0.09 7.60 -11.35
CA SER A 295 0.15 6.18 -11.59
C SER A 295 -1.14 5.37 -11.38
N ASN A 296 -1.87 5.68 -10.33
CA ASN A 296 -3.10 4.98 -9.98
C ASN A 296 -4.31 5.38 -10.82
N VAL A 297 -4.44 6.64 -11.21
CA VAL A 297 -5.45 7.08 -12.19
C VAL A 297 -5.29 6.30 -13.49
N ASN A 298 -4.05 6.14 -13.97
CA ASN A 298 -3.74 5.37 -15.16
C ASN A 298 -4.03 3.87 -14.97
N ALA A 299 -3.62 3.29 -13.83
CA ALA A 299 -3.88 1.88 -13.52
C ALA A 299 -5.37 1.56 -13.48
N VAL A 300 -6.19 2.40 -12.84
CA VAL A 300 -7.65 2.24 -12.79
C VAL A 300 -8.30 2.29 -14.18
N ALA A 301 -7.78 3.14 -15.07
CA ALA A 301 -8.25 3.19 -16.46
C ALA A 301 -7.86 1.91 -17.24
N LEU A 302 -6.67 1.36 -16.99
CA LEU A 302 -6.21 0.10 -17.59
C LEU A 302 -7.02 -1.09 -17.11
N ASP A 303 -7.41 -1.16 -15.84
CA ASP A 303 -8.31 -2.19 -15.32
C ASP A 303 -9.63 -2.22 -16.09
N ALA A 304 -10.24 -1.06 -16.33
CA ALA A 304 -11.47 -0.97 -17.11
C ALA A 304 -11.26 -1.46 -18.56
N ARG A 305 -10.16 -1.06 -19.19
CA ARG A 305 -9.80 -1.52 -20.54
C ARG A 305 -9.54 -3.03 -20.60
N TYR A 306 -8.89 -3.58 -19.57
CA TYR A 306 -8.66 -5.02 -19.49
C TYR A 306 -9.99 -5.80 -19.44
N VAL A 307 -10.94 -5.33 -18.64
CA VAL A 307 -12.29 -5.94 -18.56
C VAL A 307 -13.00 -5.93 -19.90
N ASP A 308 -12.92 -4.82 -20.64
CA ASP A 308 -13.53 -4.71 -21.98
C ASP A 308 -12.89 -5.67 -22.99
N LEU A 309 -11.57 -5.90 -22.90
CA LEU A 309 -10.83 -6.74 -23.86
C LEU A 309 -10.89 -8.23 -23.51
N ALA A 310 -10.68 -8.57 -22.22
CA ALA A 310 -10.50 -9.95 -21.77
C ALA A 310 -11.77 -10.59 -21.22
N SER A 311 -12.78 -9.78 -20.88
CA SER A 311 -14.00 -10.24 -20.20
C SER A 311 -13.70 -11.22 -19.04
N PRO A 312 -12.86 -10.83 -18.07
CA PRO A 312 -12.44 -11.71 -16.99
C PRO A 312 -13.64 -12.10 -16.13
N PRO A 313 -13.57 -13.24 -15.42
CA PRO A 313 -14.60 -13.64 -14.48
C PRO A 313 -14.89 -12.51 -13.46
N GLY A 314 -16.18 -12.21 -13.23
CA GLY A 314 -16.61 -11.14 -12.31
C GLY A 314 -16.47 -9.72 -12.85
N GLY A 315 -15.98 -9.53 -14.08
CA GLY A 315 -15.75 -8.21 -14.67
C GLY A 315 -14.80 -7.39 -13.80
N ILE A 316 -15.10 -6.08 -13.61
CA ILE A 316 -14.22 -5.19 -12.82
C ILE A 316 -14.10 -5.60 -11.35
N ARG A 317 -15.09 -6.29 -10.79
CA ARG A 317 -15.04 -6.82 -9.41
C ARG A 317 -14.11 -8.03 -9.29
N GLY A 318 -13.87 -8.74 -10.41
CA GLY A 318 -12.92 -9.84 -10.49
C GLY A 318 -11.48 -9.40 -10.75
N VAL A 319 -11.24 -8.11 -11.07
CA VAL A 319 -9.88 -7.53 -11.14
C VAL A 319 -9.43 -7.24 -9.71
N ARG A 320 -8.66 -8.15 -9.17
CA ARG A 320 -8.36 -8.27 -7.74
C ARG A 320 -7.77 -6.99 -7.12
N LEU A 321 -6.87 -6.32 -7.84
CA LEU A 321 -6.16 -5.14 -7.35
C LEU A 321 -6.83 -3.81 -7.71
N HIS A 322 -7.99 -3.82 -8.38
CA HIS A 322 -8.70 -2.60 -8.76
C HIS A 322 -9.00 -1.68 -7.57
N GLY A 323 -9.53 -2.23 -6.47
CA GLY A 323 -9.81 -1.47 -5.26
C GLY A 323 -8.55 -0.95 -4.57
N HIS A 324 -7.43 -1.67 -4.66
CA HIS A 324 -6.13 -1.26 -4.17
C HIS A 324 -5.58 -0.07 -4.99
N ASN A 325 -5.59 -0.16 -6.31
CA ASN A 325 -5.19 0.94 -7.20
C ASN A 325 -6.02 2.21 -6.90
N ILE A 326 -7.35 2.08 -6.73
CA ILE A 326 -8.19 3.22 -6.36
C ILE A 326 -7.78 3.79 -4.99
N HIS A 327 -7.50 2.94 -3.99
CA HIS A 327 -7.13 3.38 -2.65
C HIS A 327 -5.83 4.20 -2.66
N PHE A 328 -4.79 3.72 -3.36
CA PHE A 328 -3.55 4.46 -3.56
C PHE A 328 -3.76 5.80 -4.26
N GLY A 329 -4.55 5.80 -5.33
CA GLY A 329 -4.86 7.02 -6.07
C GLY A 329 -5.59 8.06 -5.20
N MET A 330 -6.52 7.61 -4.35
CA MET A 330 -7.21 8.49 -3.39
C MET A 330 -6.25 9.06 -2.34
N GLY A 331 -5.36 8.24 -1.78
CA GLY A 331 -4.33 8.69 -0.84
C GLY A 331 -3.41 9.75 -1.47
N GLY A 332 -2.88 9.47 -2.66
CA GLY A 332 -2.06 10.43 -3.41
C GLY A 332 -2.80 11.74 -3.71
N ALA A 333 -4.09 11.67 -4.09
CA ALA A 333 -4.92 12.85 -4.34
C ALA A 333 -5.15 13.70 -3.08
N LEU A 334 -5.37 13.07 -1.94
CA LEU A 334 -5.50 13.75 -0.65
C LEU A 334 -4.23 14.47 -0.25
N MET A 335 -3.07 13.83 -0.44
CA MET A 335 -1.76 14.39 -0.10
C MET A 335 -1.33 15.48 -1.08
N ALA A 336 -1.57 15.33 -2.38
CA ALA A 336 -1.19 16.31 -3.40
C ALA A 336 -2.22 17.44 -3.61
N GLY A 337 -3.43 17.34 -3.05
CA GLY A 337 -4.50 18.30 -3.32
C GLY A 337 -5.23 18.08 -4.65
N GLY A 338 -5.18 16.85 -5.21
CA GLY A 338 -5.77 16.47 -6.50
C GLY A 338 -7.28 16.26 -6.43
N ALA A 339 -8.05 17.35 -6.37
CA ALA A 339 -9.49 17.31 -6.14
C ALA A 339 -10.26 16.54 -7.22
N ASP A 340 -10.02 16.84 -8.50
CA ASP A 340 -10.80 16.28 -9.61
C ASP A 340 -10.57 14.78 -9.78
N GLU A 341 -9.32 14.34 -9.78
CA GLU A 341 -8.93 12.93 -9.85
C GLU A 341 -9.41 12.17 -8.61
N GLY A 342 -9.18 12.76 -7.44
CA GLY A 342 -9.57 12.18 -6.16
C GLY A 342 -11.07 11.92 -6.06
N LEU A 343 -11.91 12.90 -6.41
CA LEU A 343 -13.38 12.75 -6.39
C LEU A 343 -13.85 11.67 -7.37
N ARG A 344 -13.30 11.60 -8.59
CA ARG A 344 -13.62 10.52 -9.55
C ARG A 344 -13.27 9.14 -9.00
N LEU A 345 -12.10 8.99 -8.37
CA LEU A 345 -11.69 7.74 -7.74
C LEU A 345 -12.59 7.39 -6.55
N ALA A 346 -12.98 8.39 -5.74
CA ALA A 346 -13.86 8.21 -4.60
C ALA A 346 -15.27 7.75 -5.02
N GLU A 347 -15.86 8.39 -6.04
CA GLU A 347 -17.14 7.98 -6.61
C GLU A 347 -17.09 6.53 -7.13
N ARG A 348 -16.02 6.21 -7.87
CA ARG A 348 -15.81 4.85 -8.39
C ARG A 348 -15.68 3.83 -7.25
N PHE A 349 -14.86 4.11 -6.24
CA PHE A 349 -14.70 3.22 -5.09
C PHE A 349 -16.04 2.96 -4.41
N LEU A 350 -16.77 4.00 -4.04
CA LEU A 350 -18.04 3.86 -3.33
C LEU A 350 -19.10 3.13 -4.16
N SER A 351 -19.15 3.36 -5.48
CA SER A 351 -20.11 2.68 -6.38
C SER A 351 -19.89 1.17 -6.47
N ILE A 352 -18.64 0.71 -6.37
CA ILE A 352 -18.27 -0.70 -6.51
C ILE A 352 -18.25 -1.39 -5.14
N TYR A 353 -17.61 -0.76 -4.13
CA TYR A 353 -17.18 -1.44 -2.90
C TYR A 353 -18.06 -1.21 -1.69
N THR A 354 -19.04 -0.28 -1.70
CA THR A 354 -19.92 -0.04 -0.53
C THR A 354 -20.65 -1.30 -0.05
N ARG A 355 -20.96 -2.24 -0.95
CA ARG A 355 -21.64 -3.52 -0.62
C ARG A 355 -20.88 -4.75 -1.08
N HIS A 356 -19.60 -4.58 -1.37
CA HIS A 356 -18.76 -5.66 -1.86
C HIS A 356 -18.23 -6.49 -0.68
N PRO A 357 -17.98 -7.81 -0.83
CA PRO A 357 -17.40 -8.65 0.22
C PRO A 357 -16.09 -8.12 0.80
N ARG A 358 -15.27 -7.42 0.02
CA ARG A 358 -14.06 -6.75 0.52
C ARG A 358 -14.33 -5.85 1.73
N THR A 359 -15.52 -5.24 1.82
CA THR A 359 -15.91 -4.39 2.96
C THR A 359 -16.67 -5.16 4.06
N ASP A 360 -16.69 -6.50 4.03
CA ASP A 360 -17.18 -7.30 5.14
C ASP A 360 -16.22 -7.29 6.34
N VAL A 361 -14.93 -7.07 6.09
CA VAL A 361 -13.88 -6.99 7.11
C VAL A 361 -13.54 -5.55 7.46
N ALA A 362 -13.06 -5.31 8.68
CA ALA A 362 -12.77 -3.98 9.21
C ALA A 362 -11.77 -3.21 8.35
N TRP A 363 -10.68 -3.85 7.93
CA TRP A 363 -9.69 -3.24 7.04
C TRP A 363 -10.30 -2.73 5.73
N GLY A 364 -11.08 -3.55 5.05
CA GLY A 364 -11.74 -3.16 3.79
C GLY A 364 -12.72 -1.99 3.97
N GLN A 365 -13.37 -1.88 5.16
CA GLN A 365 -14.19 -0.70 5.48
C GLN A 365 -13.33 0.54 5.73
N ALA A 366 -12.19 0.38 6.39
CA ALA A 366 -11.27 1.47 6.70
C ALA A 366 -10.73 2.14 5.42
N THR A 367 -10.43 1.37 4.37
CA THR A 367 -9.96 1.92 3.08
C THR A 367 -10.98 2.87 2.43
N ALA A 368 -12.27 2.75 2.73
CA ALA A 368 -13.31 3.66 2.24
C ALA A 368 -13.23 5.06 2.83
N ASN A 369 -12.50 5.26 3.95
CA ASN A 369 -12.40 6.58 4.57
C ASN A 369 -11.72 7.60 3.67
N ASN A 370 -10.76 7.19 2.83
CA ASN A 370 -10.12 8.09 1.87
C ASN A 370 -11.14 8.66 0.88
N ALA A 371 -12.15 7.88 0.46
CA ALA A 371 -13.23 8.37 -0.38
C ALA A 371 -14.08 9.45 0.32
N TYR A 372 -14.47 9.19 1.55
CA TYR A 372 -15.25 10.17 2.32
C TYR A 372 -14.44 11.41 2.70
N ALA A 373 -13.14 11.25 2.98
CA ALA A 373 -12.22 12.36 3.20
C ALA A 373 -12.11 13.27 1.96
N LEU A 374 -12.01 12.69 0.76
CA LEU A 374 -11.99 13.45 -0.50
C LEU A 374 -13.25 14.28 -0.69
N PHE A 375 -14.42 13.69 -0.46
CA PHE A 375 -15.67 14.47 -0.49
C PHE A 375 -15.68 15.57 0.56
N GLY A 376 -15.26 15.29 1.78
CA GLY A 376 -15.20 16.27 2.86
C GLY A 376 -14.29 17.46 2.54
N ARG A 377 -13.13 17.18 1.93
CA ARG A 377 -12.15 18.22 1.63
C ARG A 377 -12.42 18.97 0.34
N TYR A 378 -12.97 18.33 -0.69
CA TYR A 378 -13.07 18.89 -2.04
C TYR A 378 -14.48 18.86 -2.64
N GLY A 379 -15.40 18.05 -2.11
CA GLY A 379 -16.76 17.94 -2.63
C GLY A 379 -17.57 19.21 -2.44
N SER A 380 -18.53 19.44 -3.36
CA SER A 380 -19.54 20.48 -3.18
C SER A 380 -20.55 20.11 -2.09
N ASP A 381 -21.32 21.08 -1.60
CA ASP A 381 -22.36 20.81 -0.61
C ASP A 381 -23.44 19.86 -1.17
N GLU A 382 -23.74 19.94 -2.47
CA GLU A 382 -24.64 19.01 -3.16
C GLU A 382 -24.08 17.58 -3.20
N GLN A 383 -22.78 17.42 -3.48
CA GLN A 383 -22.13 16.12 -3.49
C GLN A 383 -22.12 15.50 -2.08
N ILE A 384 -21.82 16.29 -1.04
CA ILE A 384 -21.86 15.82 0.36
C ILE A 384 -23.28 15.40 0.76
N ALA A 385 -24.29 16.19 0.38
CA ALA A 385 -25.69 15.87 0.68
C ALA A 385 -26.19 14.63 -0.07
N ALA A 386 -25.65 14.36 -1.25
CA ALA A 386 -26.00 13.20 -2.08
C ALA A 386 -25.32 11.89 -1.62
N LEU A 387 -24.30 11.96 -0.76
CA LEU A 387 -23.64 10.76 -0.24
C LEU A 387 -24.60 9.92 0.59
N ALA A 388 -24.91 8.73 0.10
CA ALA A 388 -25.76 7.79 0.82
C ALA A 388 -25.09 7.32 2.12
N GLU A 389 -25.87 7.21 3.19
CA GLU A 389 -25.39 6.60 4.43
C GLU A 389 -25.04 5.12 4.18
N PRO A 390 -23.83 4.66 4.58
CA PRO A 390 -23.45 3.27 4.44
C PRO A 390 -24.35 2.30 5.24
N PRO A 391 -24.43 1.01 4.83
CA PRO A 391 -25.20 0.00 5.53
C PRO A 391 -24.81 -0.12 7.02
N GLU A 392 -25.78 -0.52 7.88
CA GLU A 392 -25.54 -0.67 9.32
C GLU A 392 -24.46 -1.67 9.68
N ASN A 393 -24.31 -2.72 8.88
CA ASN A 393 -23.25 -3.74 9.04
C ASN A 393 -21.89 -3.29 8.49
N ARG A 394 -21.71 -2.00 8.19
CA ARG A 394 -20.44 -1.38 7.76
C ARG A 394 -20.09 -0.21 8.69
N PRO A 395 -19.83 -0.47 9.99
CA PRO A 395 -19.68 0.59 10.98
C PRO A 395 -18.53 1.55 10.68
N LEU A 396 -17.37 1.06 10.21
CA LEU A 396 -16.23 1.95 9.90
C LEU A 396 -16.49 2.81 8.66
N MET A 397 -17.23 2.31 7.68
CA MET A 397 -17.66 3.14 6.55
C MET A 397 -18.64 4.24 7.01
N ARG A 398 -19.54 3.95 7.96
CA ARG A 398 -20.42 4.96 8.55
C ARG A 398 -19.64 6.03 9.31
N ILE A 399 -18.60 5.63 10.02
CA ILE A 399 -17.67 6.55 10.69
C ILE A 399 -16.96 7.43 9.66
N GLY A 400 -16.44 6.87 8.57
CA GLY A 400 -15.85 7.63 7.48
C GLY A 400 -16.82 8.60 6.81
N TRP A 401 -18.06 8.19 6.60
CA TRP A 401 -19.10 9.07 6.08
C TRP A 401 -19.38 10.26 7.01
N ARG A 402 -19.44 10.03 8.34
CA ARG A 402 -19.55 11.10 9.34
C ARG A 402 -18.32 12.01 9.34
N TYR A 403 -17.12 11.42 9.25
CA TYR A 403 -15.88 12.19 9.17
C TYR A 403 -15.86 13.10 7.94
N GLY A 404 -16.19 12.61 6.75
CA GLY A 404 -16.27 13.43 5.53
C GLY A 404 -17.26 14.60 5.65
N ARG A 405 -18.42 14.37 6.27
CA ARG A 405 -19.40 15.43 6.56
C ARG A 405 -18.85 16.47 7.56
N GLY A 406 -18.13 16.01 8.58
CA GLY A 406 -17.48 16.87 9.55
C GLY A 406 -16.37 17.72 8.94
N GLU A 407 -15.53 17.16 8.05
CA GLU A 407 -14.50 17.91 7.31
C GLU A 407 -15.15 18.97 6.39
N ALA A 408 -16.26 18.64 5.71
CA ALA A 408 -16.99 19.62 4.92
C ALA A 408 -17.56 20.76 5.78
N ALA A 409 -18.07 20.47 6.97
CA ALA A 409 -18.52 21.48 7.93
C ALA A 409 -17.35 22.34 8.43
N ALA A 410 -16.20 21.72 8.73
CA ALA A 410 -14.98 22.43 9.15
C ALA A 410 -14.49 23.41 8.06
N ARG A 411 -14.52 23.00 6.80
CA ARG A 411 -14.18 23.85 5.66
C ARG A 411 -15.09 25.10 5.55
N ARG A 412 -16.34 25.00 5.98
CA ARG A 412 -17.28 26.13 6.04
C ARG A 412 -17.17 26.98 7.32
N GLY A 413 -16.36 26.56 8.28
CA GLY A 413 -16.25 27.19 9.59
C GLY A 413 -17.43 26.92 10.52
N ASP A 414 -18.20 25.87 10.29
CA ASP A 414 -19.38 25.48 11.08
C ASP A 414 -19.01 24.52 12.21
N ALA A 415 -18.53 25.08 13.33
CA ALA A 415 -18.09 24.32 14.47
C ALA A 415 -19.21 23.48 15.13
N GLU A 416 -20.48 23.93 15.06
CA GLU A 416 -21.61 23.18 15.65
C GLU A 416 -21.89 21.91 14.82
N ALA A 417 -21.87 22.02 13.49
CA ALA A 417 -22.03 20.85 12.62
C ALA A 417 -20.86 19.87 12.76
N VAL A 418 -19.63 20.37 12.97
CA VAL A 418 -18.47 19.50 13.23
C VAL A 418 -18.65 18.72 14.53
N ASP A 419 -19.10 19.38 15.62
CA ASP A 419 -19.35 18.71 16.90
C ASP A 419 -20.42 17.63 16.79
N LEU A 420 -21.49 17.88 16.02
CA LEU A 420 -22.54 16.88 15.79
C LEU A 420 -22.00 15.64 15.11
N GLU A 421 -21.15 15.78 14.09
CA GLU A 421 -20.57 14.63 13.40
C GLU A 421 -19.53 13.91 14.30
N ALA A 422 -18.74 14.63 15.09
CA ALA A 422 -17.83 14.04 16.07
C ALA A 422 -18.58 13.23 17.16
N ALA A 423 -19.69 13.76 17.66
CA ALA A 423 -20.54 13.07 18.63
C ALA A 423 -21.18 11.79 18.04
N GLU A 424 -21.58 11.83 16.77
CA GLU A 424 -22.10 10.64 16.07
C GLU A 424 -21.02 9.58 15.86
N ILE A 425 -19.77 9.97 15.56
CA ILE A 425 -18.63 9.05 15.51
C ILE A 425 -18.43 8.40 16.90
N ALA A 426 -18.46 9.20 17.99
CA ALA A 426 -18.34 8.68 19.35
C ALA A 426 -19.43 7.66 19.67
N ARG A 427 -20.68 7.93 19.28
CA ARG A 427 -21.80 7.01 19.46
C ARG A 427 -21.64 5.71 18.66
N LEU A 428 -21.22 5.79 17.39
CA LEU A 428 -20.97 4.63 16.54
C LEU A 428 -19.82 3.79 17.11
N ARG A 429 -18.75 4.43 17.59
CA ARG A 429 -17.59 3.78 18.23
C ARG A 429 -17.99 2.95 19.44
N GLN A 430 -18.87 3.49 20.32
CA GLN A 430 -19.37 2.75 21.49
C GLN A 430 -20.20 1.52 21.10
N ALA A 431 -20.76 1.49 19.90
CA ALA A 431 -21.56 0.39 19.38
C ALA A 431 -20.78 -0.60 18.50
N LEU A 432 -19.45 -0.47 18.40
CA LEU A 432 -18.62 -1.36 17.61
C LEU A 432 -18.70 -2.80 18.12
N PRO A 433 -18.70 -3.81 17.23
CA PRO A 433 -18.70 -5.22 17.62
C PRO A 433 -17.49 -5.58 18.48
N GLN A 434 -17.69 -6.38 19.53
CA GLN A 434 -16.62 -6.92 20.39
C GLN A 434 -16.06 -8.21 19.75
N ASN A 435 -15.30 -8.08 18.68
CA ASN A 435 -14.66 -9.15 17.94
C ASN A 435 -13.13 -8.95 17.87
N ALA A 436 -12.43 -9.76 17.09
CA ALA A 436 -10.98 -9.66 16.94
C ALA A 436 -10.52 -8.28 16.43
N ASP A 437 -11.33 -7.62 15.58
CA ASP A 437 -11.01 -6.31 15.00
C ASP A 437 -11.40 -5.13 15.91
N HIS A 438 -11.94 -5.38 17.11
CA HIS A 438 -12.50 -4.32 17.97
C HIS A 438 -11.46 -3.26 18.34
N THR A 439 -10.27 -3.68 18.76
CA THR A 439 -9.21 -2.77 19.20
C THR A 439 -8.79 -1.84 18.06
N PHE A 440 -8.52 -2.40 16.89
CA PHE A 440 -8.24 -1.63 15.67
C PHE A 440 -9.39 -0.67 15.33
N SER A 441 -10.61 -1.20 15.22
CA SER A 441 -11.78 -0.43 14.83
C SER A 441 -12.07 0.74 15.80
N ASN A 442 -11.86 0.52 17.10
CA ASN A 442 -12.04 1.54 18.12
C ASN A 442 -10.98 2.65 18.02
N ALA A 443 -9.69 2.27 17.94
CA ALA A 443 -8.60 3.23 17.82
C ALA A 443 -8.70 4.07 16.54
N PHE A 444 -8.91 3.40 15.40
CA PHE A 444 -9.14 4.05 14.11
C PHE A 444 -10.28 5.07 14.15
N SER A 445 -11.41 4.69 14.74
CA SER A 445 -12.57 5.57 14.87
C SER A 445 -12.31 6.75 15.82
N GLU A 446 -11.53 6.53 16.90
CA GLU A 446 -11.16 7.59 17.84
C GLU A 446 -10.28 8.66 17.17
N VAL A 447 -9.37 8.28 16.27
CA VAL A 447 -8.57 9.25 15.52
C VAL A 447 -9.47 10.23 14.78
N PHE A 448 -10.45 9.78 14.00
CA PHE A 448 -11.35 10.66 13.27
C PHE A 448 -12.25 11.50 14.15
N GLN A 449 -12.72 10.94 15.27
CA GLN A 449 -13.44 11.70 16.28
C GLN A 449 -12.58 12.84 16.81
N LYS A 450 -11.33 12.56 17.21
CA LYS A 450 -10.43 13.56 17.78
C LYS A 450 -9.99 14.61 16.76
N VAL A 451 -9.82 14.21 15.49
CA VAL A 451 -9.56 15.20 14.43
C VAL A 451 -10.71 16.19 14.29
N LEU A 452 -11.96 15.72 14.27
CA LEU A 452 -13.12 16.62 14.19
C LEU A 452 -13.26 17.49 15.45
N GLU A 453 -13.08 16.95 16.65
CA GLU A 453 -13.07 17.74 17.89
C GLU A 453 -12.00 18.86 17.82
N GLY A 454 -10.80 18.54 17.32
CA GLY A 454 -9.76 19.52 17.06
C GLY A 454 -10.15 20.58 16.03
N ARG A 455 -10.82 20.18 14.91
CA ARG A 455 -11.35 21.11 13.91
C ARG A 455 -12.33 22.10 14.53
N ALA A 456 -13.30 21.63 15.32
CA ALA A 456 -14.28 22.48 15.98
C ALA A 456 -13.61 23.47 16.96
N ALA A 457 -12.64 22.99 17.72
CA ALA A 457 -11.87 23.83 18.65
C ALA A 457 -11.04 24.91 17.91
N MET A 458 -10.39 24.56 16.79
CA MET A 458 -9.67 25.52 15.94
C MET A 458 -10.59 26.62 15.41
N ILE A 459 -11.79 26.27 14.94
CA ILE A 459 -12.78 27.23 14.44
C ILE A 459 -13.19 28.24 15.54
N ARG A 460 -13.31 27.76 16.79
CA ARG A 460 -13.68 28.60 17.94
C ARG A 460 -12.51 29.40 18.52
N GLY A 461 -11.28 29.13 18.08
CA GLY A 461 -10.06 29.70 18.68
C GLY A 461 -9.72 29.10 20.07
N ASP A 462 -10.32 27.95 20.42
CA ASP A 462 -9.97 27.19 21.62
C ASP A 462 -8.75 26.30 21.36
N TYR A 463 -7.59 26.93 21.24
CA TYR A 463 -6.35 26.23 20.92
C TYR A 463 -5.90 25.21 21.97
N PRO A 464 -6.10 25.42 23.28
CA PRO A 464 -5.83 24.38 24.25
C PRO A 464 -6.62 23.09 24.01
N ALA A 465 -7.92 23.21 23.70
CA ALA A 465 -8.75 22.06 23.35
C ALA A 465 -8.33 21.40 22.02
N ALA A 466 -7.97 22.20 21.01
CA ALA A 466 -7.45 21.70 19.73
C ALA A 466 -6.14 20.90 19.93
N ILE A 467 -5.19 21.43 20.68
CA ILE A 467 -3.91 20.77 21.00
C ILE A 467 -4.16 19.43 21.72
N ALA A 468 -5.07 19.40 22.70
CA ALA A 468 -5.40 18.17 23.42
C ALA A 468 -6.04 17.12 22.49
N ALA A 469 -6.97 17.52 21.62
CA ALA A 469 -7.66 16.63 20.70
C ALA A 469 -6.70 16.07 19.62
N TYR A 470 -5.93 16.92 18.95
CA TYR A 470 -4.96 16.49 17.94
C TYR A 470 -3.79 15.71 18.58
N GLY A 471 -3.35 16.09 19.78
CA GLY A 471 -2.35 15.31 20.54
C GLY A 471 -2.81 13.88 20.81
N ARG A 472 -4.09 13.68 21.16
CA ARG A 472 -4.66 12.35 21.31
C ARG A 472 -4.74 11.60 19.98
N ALA A 473 -5.14 12.25 18.88
CA ALA A 473 -5.17 11.65 17.55
C ALA A 473 -3.76 11.21 17.12
N ALA A 474 -2.74 12.06 17.33
CA ALA A 474 -1.35 11.76 17.02
C ALA A 474 -0.81 10.56 17.82
N ALA A 475 -1.11 10.51 19.12
CA ALA A 475 -0.71 9.38 19.97
C ALA A 475 -1.36 8.04 19.54
N LEU A 476 -2.61 8.09 19.03
CA LEU A 476 -3.29 6.91 18.51
C LEU A 476 -2.74 6.46 17.16
N GLN A 477 -2.35 7.41 16.30
CA GLN A 477 -1.76 7.10 15.01
C GLN A 477 -0.37 6.49 15.17
N GLY A 478 0.39 6.90 16.21
CA GLY A 478 1.76 6.46 16.46
C GLY A 478 2.82 7.35 15.85
N GLU A 479 4.06 7.16 16.27
CA GLU A 479 5.24 7.85 15.74
C GLU A 479 5.92 6.93 14.72
N GLY A 480 6.15 7.43 13.49
CA GLY A 480 6.90 6.71 12.46
C GLY A 480 6.19 5.52 11.83
N GLU A 481 4.98 5.18 12.27
CA GLU A 481 4.24 4.03 11.78
C GLU A 481 3.22 4.43 10.72
N GLU A 482 3.66 4.37 9.49
CA GLU A 482 2.83 4.58 8.30
C GLU A 482 2.09 3.31 7.92
N GLY A 483 1.17 2.89 8.77
CA GLY A 483 0.50 1.63 8.61
C GLY A 483 -0.31 1.44 7.36
N GLY A 484 0.16 0.51 6.58
CA GLY A 484 -0.48 0.09 5.36
C GLY A 484 -0.01 0.90 4.15
N ASP A 485 -0.41 0.41 3.02
CA ASP A 485 0.07 0.84 1.74
C ASP A 485 -1.11 1.06 0.79
N PRO A 486 -1.53 2.33 0.61
CA PRO A 486 -1.13 3.55 1.33
C PRO A 486 -1.66 3.59 2.77
N PRO A 487 -1.20 4.56 3.60
CA PRO A 487 -1.70 4.71 4.96
C PRO A 487 -3.23 4.83 5.03
N ILE A 488 -3.85 4.12 5.97
CA ILE A 488 -5.33 4.14 6.12
C ILE A 488 -5.81 5.48 6.65
N ILE A 489 -5.01 6.11 7.52
CA ILE A 489 -5.17 7.50 7.91
C ILE A 489 -4.27 8.27 6.97
N TRP A 490 -4.87 8.87 5.97
CA TRP A 490 -4.22 9.43 4.78
C TRP A 490 -3.21 10.56 5.03
N PHE A 491 -3.10 11.07 6.25
CA PHE A 491 -2.18 12.14 6.60
C PHE A 491 -1.63 11.96 8.03
N PRO A 492 -0.45 12.51 8.34
CA PRO A 492 0.06 12.52 9.69
C PRO A 492 -0.71 13.52 10.57
N THR A 493 -1.47 13.02 11.55
CA THR A 493 -2.27 13.89 12.44
C THR A 493 -1.41 14.84 13.29
N ARG A 494 -0.10 14.54 13.43
CA ARG A 494 0.90 15.43 14.04
C ARG A 494 0.98 16.81 13.35
N ARG A 495 0.66 16.92 12.04
CA ARG A 495 0.62 18.22 11.37
C ARG A 495 -0.54 19.10 11.86
N SER A 496 -1.69 18.50 12.17
CA SER A 496 -2.82 19.24 12.76
C SER A 496 -2.48 19.73 14.17
N LEU A 497 -1.75 18.91 14.95
CA LEU A 497 -1.20 19.34 16.25
C LEU A 497 -0.23 20.53 16.09
N ALA A 498 0.69 20.46 15.15
CA ALA A 498 1.63 21.56 14.86
C ALA A 498 0.90 22.85 14.44
N ALA A 499 -0.14 22.74 13.62
CA ALA A 499 -0.98 23.88 13.24
C ALA A 499 -1.71 24.52 14.45
N ALA A 500 -2.18 23.70 15.39
CA ALA A 500 -2.80 24.20 16.62
C ALA A 500 -1.79 24.87 17.56
N LEU A 501 -0.57 24.32 17.70
CA LEU A 501 0.53 24.97 18.43
C LEU A 501 0.86 26.33 17.83
N LEU A 502 1.00 26.39 16.50
CA LEU A 502 1.26 27.66 15.80
C LEU A 502 0.15 28.69 16.05
N ALA A 503 -1.12 28.27 15.93
CA ALA A 503 -2.28 29.14 16.17
C ALA A 503 -2.38 29.62 17.61
N SER A 504 -1.88 28.85 18.59
CA SER A 504 -1.79 29.26 20.01
C SER A 504 -0.66 30.24 20.31
N GLY A 505 0.24 30.48 19.32
CA GLY A 505 1.41 31.34 19.46
C GLY A 505 2.73 30.59 19.75
N ASP A 506 2.70 29.28 19.88
CA ASP A 506 3.92 28.45 20.04
C ASP A 506 4.52 28.08 18.68
N ALA A 507 5.08 29.07 18.01
CA ALA A 507 5.71 28.90 16.71
C ALA A 507 6.97 27.99 16.76
N ALA A 508 7.71 27.99 17.88
CA ALA A 508 8.89 27.14 18.03
C ALA A 508 8.48 25.67 18.19
N GLY A 509 7.50 25.38 19.04
CA GLY A 509 6.96 24.02 19.19
C GLY A 509 6.33 23.49 17.89
N ALA A 510 5.63 24.34 17.14
CA ALA A 510 5.10 23.99 15.81
C ALA A 510 6.19 23.61 14.82
N ARG A 511 7.24 24.43 14.71
CA ARG A 511 8.41 24.16 13.85
C ARG A 511 9.04 22.82 14.19
N ASP A 512 9.36 22.61 15.47
CA ASP A 512 10.06 21.40 15.92
C ASP A 512 9.22 20.14 15.65
N LYS A 513 7.92 20.21 15.90
CA LYS A 513 6.99 19.10 15.62
C LYS A 513 6.87 18.78 14.12
N VAL A 514 6.91 19.79 13.25
CA VAL A 514 6.89 19.56 11.80
C VAL A 514 8.22 18.99 11.30
N LEU A 515 9.36 19.47 11.81
CA LEU A 515 10.67 18.93 11.40
C LEU A 515 10.79 17.44 11.74
N GLU A 516 10.37 17.04 12.94
CA GLU A 516 10.27 15.63 13.34
C GLU A 516 9.34 14.83 12.41
N LEU A 517 8.18 15.37 12.08
CA LEU A 517 7.20 14.70 11.21
C LEU A 517 7.72 14.49 9.78
N LEU A 518 8.49 15.44 9.24
CA LEU A 518 9.01 15.35 7.87
C LEU A 518 10.11 14.29 7.71
N GLU A 519 10.63 13.70 8.79
CA GLU A 519 11.51 12.54 8.74
C GLU A 519 10.72 11.30 8.28
N ASP A 520 9.47 11.15 8.75
CA ASP A 520 8.60 10.02 8.42
C ASP A 520 7.73 10.27 7.17
N TRP A 521 7.28 11.53 6.99
CA TRP A 521 6.41 11.96 5.89
C TRP A 521 7.11 13.00 5.01
N PRO A 522 8.10 12.59 4.23
CA PRO A 522 8.85 13.51 3.39
C PRO A 522 7.93 14.19 2.37
N SER A 523 8.20 15.45 2.11
CA SER A 523 7.48 16.27 1.10
C SER A 523 5.98 16.46 1.34
N ASP A 524 5.44 16.22 2.56
CA ASP A 524 4.04 16.57 2.85
C ASP A 524 3.79 18.07 2.69
N PRO A 525 2.99 18.48 1.68
CA PRO A 525 2.83 19.90 1.35
C PRO A 525 2.22 20.71 2.49
N TYR A 526 1.25 20.14 3.22
CA TYR A 526 0.63 20.83 4.34
C TYR A 526 1.57 21.01 5.53
N SER A 527 2.44 20.03 5.80
CA SER A 527 3.49 20.17 6.82
C SER A 527 4.46 21.29 6.47
N TYR A 528 4.91 21.37 5.22
CA TYR A 528 5.72 22.49 4.75
C TYR A 528 5.01 23.84 4.82
N PHE A 529 3.69 23.88 4.58
CA PHE A 529 2.92 25.11 4.78
C PHE A 529 2.93 25.52 6.26
N VAL A 530 2.65 24.62 7.20
CA VAL A 530 2.69 24.91 8.64
C VAL A 530 4.10 25.35 9.05
N LEU A 531 5.15 24.69 8.56
CA LEU A 531 6.54 25.03 8.81
C LEU A 531 6.89 26.45 8.32
N ALA A 532 6.42 26.80 7.12
CA ALA A 532 6.64 28.12 6.56
C ALA A 532 6.00 29.24 7.41
N GLU A 533 4.77 29.02 7.88
CA GLU A 533 4.09 29.96 8.77
C GLU A 533 4.76 30.04 10.16
N ALA A 534 5.26 28.91 10.68
CA ALA A 534 6.02 28.88 11.92
C ALA A 534 7.34 29.66 11.80
N TYR A 535 8.13 29.47 10.74
CA TYR A 535 9.34 30.26 10.48
C TYR A 535 9.04 31.77 10.31
N ALA A 536 7.95 32.11 9.61
CA ALA A 536 7.55 33.51 9.44
C ALA A 536 7.21 34.17 10.80
N ALA A 537 6.51 33.46 11.68
CA ALA A 537 6.18 33.89 13.03
C ALA A 537 7.44 34.09 13.92
N LEU A 538 8.46 33.26 13.71
CA LEU A 538 9.77 33.37 14.38
C LEU A 538 10.69 34.47 13.78
N GLY A 539 10.27 35.13 12.68
CA GLY A 539 11.08 36.13 11.97
C GLY A 539 12.09 35.54 10.99
N GLU A 540 12.09 34.24 10.76
CA GLU A 540 13.04 33.52 9.92
C GLU A 540 12.57 33.49 8.43
N GLN A 541 12.55 34.67 7.78
CA GLN A 541 11.91 34.86 6.47
C GLN A 541 12.50 33.99 5.34
N GLU A 542 13.82 33.78 5.33
CA GLU A 542 14.46 32.93 4.32
C GLU A 542 14.08 31.46 4.48
N ALA A 543 14.00 30.94 5.72
CA ALA A 543 13.55 29.59 6.02
C ALA A 543 12.07 29.41 5.64
N ALA A 544 11.22 30.40 5.94
CA ALA A 544 9.82 30.41 5.55
C ALA A 544 9.67 30.36 4.02
N ALA A 545 10.46 31.11 3.27
CA ALA A 545 10.43 31.09 1.80
C ALA A 545 10.85 29.69 1.24
N ARG A 546 11.89 29.07 1.80
CA ARG A 546 12.32 27.73 1.41
C ARG A 546 11.25 26.68 1.70
N ALA A 547 10.65 26.73 2.88
CA ALA A 547 9.57 25.79 3.25
C ALA A 547 8.35 25.93 2.32
N ARG A 548 7.91 27.17 1.98
CA ARG A 548 6.84 27.38 0.99
C ARG A 548 7.19 26.81 -0.39
N ALA A 549 8.42 27.02 -0.84
CA ALA A 549 8.87 26.48 -2.12
C ALA A 549 8.85 24.94 -2.12
N ALA A 550 9.32 24.29 -1.04
CA ALA A 550 9.29 22.85 -0.90
C ALA A 550 7.85 22.29 -0.94
N GLY A 551 6.92 22.86 -0.15
CA GLY A 551 5.53 22.42 -0.15
C GLY A 551 4.80 22.64 -1.48
N SER A 552 5.25 23.62 -2.29
CA SER A 552 4.64 23.90 -3.60
C SER A 552 5.05 22.90 -4.70
N VAL A 553 6.03 22.03 -4.47
CA VAL A 553 6.48 21.05 -5.47
C VAL A 553 5.39 20.00 -5.74
N GLU A 554 4.83 19.44 -4.69
CA GLU A 554 3.83 18.36 -4.77
C GLU A 554 2.38 18.88 -4.75
N TRP A 555 2.14 20.10 -4.26
CA TRP A 555 0.79 20.62 -4.11
C TRP A 555 0.20 21.18 -5.40
N ILE A 556 -0.92 20.61 -5.84
CA ILE A 556 -1.71 21.05 -7.00
C ILE A 556 -3.09 21.57 -6.62
N GLY A 557 -3.40 21.62 -5.31
CA GLY A 557 -4.69 22.06 -4.80
C GLY A 557 -4.81 23.59 -4.64
N GLY A 558 -5.91 23.98 -4.04
CA GLY A 558 -6.19 25.39 -3.73
C GLY A 558 -5.42 25.92 -2.52
N THR A 559 -5.88 27.04 -1.96
CA THR A 559 -5.29 27.68 -0.79
C THR A 559 -5.34 26.78 0.44
N MET A 560 -4.22 26.61 1.11
CA MET A 560 -4.11 25.93 2.40
C MET A 560 -4.52 26.83 3.56
N SER A 561 -5.06 26.26 4.63
CA SER A 561 -5.37 26.95 5.87
C SER A 561 -4.97 26.15 7.09
N LEU A 562 -4.54 26.81 8.16
CA LEU A 562 -4.15 26.15 9.42
C LEU A 562 -5.30 25.33 10.03
N GLY A 563 -6.53 25.80 9.88
CA GLY A 563 -7.71 25.10 10.42
C GLY A 563 -8.00 23.75 9.76
N LEU A 564 -7.36 23.46 8.61
CA LEU A 564 -7.51 22.22 7.84
C LEU A 564 -6.20 21.43 7.70
N ALA A 565 -5.14 21.82 8.38
CA ALA A 565 -3.84 21.13 8.36
C ALA A 565 -3.91 19.71 8.93
#